data_f40a56e8110d11895c61407e69a8d100
#
_entry.id   f40a56e8110d11895c61407e69a8d100
#
_cell.length_a   1.000
_cell.length_b   1.000
_cell.length_c   1.000
_cell.angle_alpha   90.00
_cell.angle_beta   90.00
_cell.angle_gamma   90.00
#
_symmetry.space_group_name_H-M   'P 1'
#
loop_
_entity.id
_entity.type
_entity.pdbx_description
1 polymer ?
#
loop_
_entity_poly.entity_id
_entity_poly.type
_entity_poly.pdbx_seq_one_letter_code
_entity_poly.pdbx_strand_id
1 'polypeptide(L)'
;MAAATPEALAAAFGGALNDGDAEALGALFTKDAIFVNIAGMRMAGQDGIIDGHRWALAGPLKGSTVMVEDLMVIPVRGDLVILHATSVRAPRPGAPAGGLPPGRTVLVFTLVRAEGGWLAAAATNTPIAALPTATSARP
;
A
#
# COMPACT_ATOMS: atom_id res chain seq x y z
N MET A 1 10.88 4.95 -9.81
CA MET A 1 12.18 4.25 -9.84
C MET A 1 12.01 2.83 -9.35
N ALA A 2 12.48 1.86 -10.10
CA ALA A 2 12.28 0.46 -9.80
C ALA A 2 13.02 0.04 -8.52
N ALA A 3 12.38 -0.81 -7.73
CA ALA A 3 12.99 -1.41 -6.55
C ALA A 3 13.83 -2.62 -6.96
N ALA A 4 14.92 -2.86 -6.24
CA ALA A 4 15.82 -3.97 -6.58
C ALA A 4 15.17 -5.35 -6.38
N THR A 5 14.31 -5.47 -5.38
CA THR A 5 13.61 -6.71 -5.03
C THR A 5 12.16 -6.41 -4.68
N PRO A 6 11.26 -7.43 -4.73
CA PRO A 6 9.89 -7.24 -4.25
C PRO A 6 9.83 -6.74 -2.80
N GLU A 7 10.66 -7.29 -1.92
CA GLU A 7 10.71 -6.88 -0.52
C GLU A 7 11.13 -5.42 -0.37
N ALA A 8 12.10 -4.98 -1.18
CA ALA A 8 12.53 -3.58 -1.18
C ALA A 8 11.41 -2.63 -1.64
N LEU A 9 10.55 -3.08 -2.55
CA LEU A 9 9.41 -2.28 -2.97
C LEU A 9 8.43 -2.05 -1.81
N ALA A 10 8.12 -3.11 -1.07
CA ALA A 10 7.24 -2.99 0.09
C ALA A 10 7.82 -2.03 1.15
N ALA A 11 9.11 -2.15 1.41
CA ALA A 11 9.79 -1.26 2.37
C ALA A 11 9.78 0.19 1.88
N ALA A 12 10.01 0.41 0.59
CA ALA A 12 10.00 1.75 0.01
C ALA A 12 8.59 2.37 0.04
N PHE A 13 7.56 1.56 -0.15
CA PHE A 13 6.17 2.01 -0.05
C PHE A 13 5.85 2.52 1.35
N GLY A 14 6.17 1.72 2.37
CA GLY A 14 5.98 2.13 3.77
C GLY A 14 6.81 3.36 4.13
N GLY A 15 8.05 3.40 3.67
CA GLY A 15 8.93 4.56 3.91
C GLY A 15 8.40 5.83 3.30
N ALA A 16 7.89 5.77 2.07
CA ALA A 16 7.32 6.94 1.40
C ALA A 16 6.08 7.46 2.14
N LEU A 17 5.23 6.55 2.63
CA LEU A 17 4.08 6.96 3.45
C LEU A 17 4.53 7.67 4.73
N ASN A 18 5.51 7.10 5.43
CA ASN A 18 6.01 7.67 6.69
C ASN A 18 6.70 9.01 6.48
N ASP A 19 7.33 9.19 5.33
CA ASP A 19 7.98 10.46 4.97
C ASP A 19 7.00 11.51 4.43
N GLY A 20 5.75 11.12 4.20
CA GLY A 20 4.76 12.00 3.58
C GLY A 20 5.09 12.33 2.13
N ASP A 21 5.76 11.44 1.43
CA ASP A 21 6.31 11.67 0.09
C ASP A 21 5.49 10.91 -0.96
N ALA A 22 4.43 11.54 -1.44
CA ALA A 22 3.56 10.94 -2.44
C ALA A 22 4.27 10.73 -3.79
N GLU A 23 5.21 11.59 -4.14
CA GLU A 23 6.00 11.45 -5.37
C GLU A 23 6.86 10.18 -5.33
N ALA A 24 7.55 9.95 -4.21
CA ALA A 24 8.37 8.76 -4.03
C ALA A 24 7.50 7.50 -4.05
N LEU A 25 6.31 7.57 -3.48
CA LEU A 25 5.37 6.46 -3.51
C LEU A 25 4.94 6.15 -4.94
N GLY A 26 4.56 7.15 -5.70
CA GLY A 26 4.14 6.98 -7.09
C GLY A 26 5.23 6.45 -7.98
N ALA A 27 6.49 6.77 -7.70
CA ALA A 27 7.64 6.29 -8.46
C ALA A 27 7.83 4.77 -8.39
N LEU A 28 7.16 4.09 -7.46
CA LEU A 28 7.20 2.63 -7.33
C LEU A 28 6.23 1.94 -8.28
N PHE A 29 5.40 2.69 -9.01
CA PHE A 29 4.34 2.17 -9.86
C PHE A 29 4.63 2.41 -11.33
N THR A 30 4.09 1.54 -12.17
CA THR A 30 4.11 1.77 -13.62
C THR A 30 3.19 2.94 -13.96
N LYS A 31 3.39 3.51 -15.14
CA LYS A 31 2.66 4.70 -15.58
C LYS A 31 1.14 4.48 -15.61
N ASP A 32 0.71 3.29 -15.99
CA ASP A 32 -0.70 2.93 -16.13
C ASP A 32 -1.24 2.13 -14.94
N ALA A 33 -0.51 2.09 -13.83
CA ALA A 33 -0.89 1.32 -12.66
C ALA A 33 -2.21 1.79 -12.06
N ILE A 34 -2.88 0.89 -11.37
CA ILE A 34 -4.12 1.20 -10.64
C ILE A 34 -3.92 0.79 -9.19
N PHE A 35 -4.32 1.66 -8.28
CA PHE A 35 -4.31 1.41 -6.85
C PHE A 35 -5.74 1.52 -6.32
N VAL A 36 -6.21 0.48 -5.63
CA VAL A 36 -7.50 0.50 -4.94
C VAL A 36 -7.23 0.69 -3.44
N ASN A 37 -7.72 1.79 -2.88
CA ASN A 37 -7.47 2.12 -1.48
C ASN A 37 -8.43 1.38 -0.53
N ILE A 38 -8.27 1.62 0.77
CA ILE A 38 -9.06 0.94 1.80
C ILE A 38 -10.55 1.27 1.76
N ALA A 39 -10.95 2.32 1.08
CA ALA A 39 -12.35 2.69 0.87
C ALA A 39 -12.91 2.16 -0.45
N GLY A 40 -12.11 1.40 -1.19
CA GLY A 40 -12.52 0.89 -2.50
C GLY A 40 -12.41 1.91 -3.62
N MET A 41 -11.77 3.05 -3.38
CA MET A 41 -11.56 4.06 -4.41
C MET A 41 -10.42 3.66 -5.33
N ARG A 42 -10.65 3.82 -6.62
CA ARG A 42 -9.66 3.48 -7.64
C ARG A 42 -8.87 4.72 -8.03
N MET A 43 -7.55 4.65 -7.81
CA MET A 43 -6.62 5.69 -8.25
C MET A 43 -5.99 5.19 -9.56
N ALA A 44 -6.30 5.84 -10.66
CA ALA A 44 -5.91 5.39 -11.98
C ALA A 44 -4.67 6.13 -12.49
N GLY A 45 -3.67 5.35 -12.89
CA GLY A 45 -2.40 5.86 -13.38
C GLY A 45 -1.48 6.35 -12.26
N GLN A 46 -0.21 6.48 -12.58
CA GLN A 46 0.79 6.97 -11.63
C GLN A 46 0.41 8.33 -11.06
N ASP A 47 -0.08 9.24 -11.92
CA ASP A 47 -0.50 10.58 -11.46
C ASP A 47 -1.69 10.50 -10.51
N GLY A 48 -2.66 9.64 -10.78
CA GLY A 48 -3.81 9.44 -9.89
C GLY A 48 -3.40 8.85 -8.55
N ILE A 49 -2.41 7.95 -8.55
CA ILE A 49 -1.86 7.37 -7.33
C ILE A 49 -1.14 8.44 -6.49
N ILE A 50 -0.35 9.28 -7.14
CA ILE A 50 0.34 10.39 -6.48
C ILE A 50 -0.67 11.36 -5.87
N ASP A 51 -1.63 11.81 -6.66
CA ASP A 51 -2.63 12.79 -6.19
C ASP A 51 -3.48 12.25 -5.05
N GLY A 52 -3.93 11.00 -5.16
CA GLY A 52 -4.73 10.37 -4.12
C GLY A 52 -3.98 10.20 -2.81
N HIS A 53 -2.71 9.80 -2.87
CA HIS A 53 -1.90 9.67 -1.67
C HIS A 53 -1.47 11.02 -1.10
N ARG A 54 -1.23 12.02 -1.95
CA ARG A 54 -0.97 13.37 -1.48
C ARG A 54 -2.15 13.92 -0.68
N TRP A 55 -3.36 13.70 -1.17
CA TRP A 55 -4.58 14.06 -0.45
C TRP A 55 -4.69 13.31 0.88
N ALA A 56 -4.46 12.01 0.87
CA ALA A 56 -4.57 11.19 2.07
C ALA A 56 -3.53 11.59 3.13
N LEU A 57 -2.30 11.85 2.71
CA LEU A 57 -1.21 12.24 3.61
C LEU A 57 -1.43 13.64 4.21
N ALA A 58 -2.11 14.52 3.50
CA ALA A 58 -2.47 15.84 4.01
C ALA A 58 -3.73 15.81 4.89
N GLY A 59 -4.50 14.73 4.85
CA GLY A 59 -5.77 14.57 5.56
C GLY A 59 -5.84 13.33 6.43
N PRO A 60 -6.56 12.27 6.00
CA PRO A 60 -6.84 11.13 6.87
C PRO A 60 -5.61 10.42 7.43
N LEU A 61 -4.50 10.39 6.70
CA LEU A 61 -3.26 9.75 7.13
C LEU A 61 -2.30 10.70 7.85
N LYS A 62 -2.67 11.97 7.94
CA LYS A 62 -1.81 12.95 8.62
C LYS A 62 -1.63 12.54 10.08
N GLY A 63 -0.35 12.51 10.52
CA GLY A 63 -0.02 12.11 11.87
C GLY A 63 -0.03 10.61 12.12
N SER A 64 -0.14 9.78 11.09
CA SER A 64 -0.06 8.33 11.21
C SER A 64 1.32 7.82 10.83
N THR A 65 1.70 6.67 11.40
CA THR A 65 2.80 5.86 10.91
C THR A 65 2.25 4.58 10.31
N VAL A 66 3.00 4.02 9.36
CA VAL A 66 2.68 2.73 8.74
C VAL A 66 3.89 1.83 8.85
N MET A 67 3.66 0.62 9.37
CA MET A 67 4.66 -0.44 9.37
C MET A 67 4.22 -1.50 8.38
N VAL A 68 5.09 -1.89 7.46
CA VAL A 68 4.82 -2.96 6.50
C VAL A 68 5.57 -4.19 6.96
N GLU A 69 4.85 -5.28 7.13
CA GLU A 69 5.39 -6.51 7.70
C GLU A 69 4.75 -7.74 7.04
N ASP A 70 5.20 -8.92 7.43
CA ASP A 70 4.61 -10.20 7.04
C ASP A 70 4.54 -10.34 5.52
N LEU A 71 5.68 -10.21 4.87
CA LEU A 71 5.77 -10.23 3.42
C LEU A 71 5.66 -11.66 2.89
N MET A 72 4.90 -11.84 1.81
CA MET A 72 4.82 -13.08 1.07
C MET A 72 5.04 -12.79 -0.41
N VAL A 73 6.11 -13.34 -0.97
CA VAL A 73 6.45 -13.20 -2.38
C VAL A 73 5.96 -14.44 -3.12
N ILE A 74 5.11 -14.26 -4.10
CA ILE A 74 4.52 -15.36 -4.90
C ILE A 74 4.99 -15.20 -6.33
N PRO A 75 6.05 -15.93 -6.76
CA PRO A 75 6.49 -15.88 -8.14
C PRO A 75 5.42 -16.50 -9.04
N VAL A 76 5.03 -15.79 -10.10
CA VAL A 76 4.12 -16.30 -11.12
C VAL A 76 4.92 -16.77 -12.33
N ARG A 77 5.85 -15.94 -12.75
CA ARG A 77 6.85 -16.25 -13.78
C ARG A 77 8.02 -15.27 -13.63
N GLY A 78 9.03 -15.39 -14.46
CA GLY A 78 10.28 -14.64 -14.30
C GLY A 78 10.13 -13.10 -14.29
N ASP A 79 9.09 -12.57 -14.90
CA ASP A 79 8.83 -11.13 -15.00
C ASP A 79 7.57 -10.67 -14.26
N LEU A 80 6.96 -11.55 -13.47
CA LEU A 80 5.71 -11.26 -12.78
C LEU A 80 5.68 -11.92 -11.40
N VAL A 81 5.46 -11.11 -10.37
CA VAL A 81 5.40 -11.54 -8.98
C VAL A 81 4.16 -10.91 -8.32
N ILE A 82 3.50 -11.67 -7.49
CA ILE A 82 2.48 -11.14 -6.57
C ILE A 82 3.14 -10.99 -5.20
N LEU A 83 2.99 -9.84 -4.59
CA LEU A 83 3.55 -9.56 -3.26
C LEU A 83 2.40 -9.23 -2.31
N HIS A 84 2.29 -10.00 -1.25
CA HIS A 84 1.39 -9.69 -0.13
C HIS A 84 2.20 -9.09 1.00
N ALA A 85 1.62 -8.12 1.67
CA ALA A 85 2.18 -7.52 2.88
C ALA A 85 1.06 -7.13 3.83
N THR A 86 1.35 -7.14 5.11
CA THR A 86 0.44 -6.58 6.11
C THR A 86 0.93 -5.17 6.43
N SER A 87 0.02 -4.21 6.38
CA SER A 87 0.28 -2.83 6.77
C SER A 87 -0.38 -2.57 8.11
N VAL A 88 0.38 -2.05 9.04
CA VAL A 88 -0.10 -1.71 10.39
C VAL A 88 -0.04 -0.19 10.53
N ARG A 89 -1.20 0.44 10.71
CA ARG A 89 -1.32 1.88 10.86
C ARG A 89 -1.54 2.22 12.33
N ALA A 90 -0.78 3.20 12.82
CA ALA A 90 -0.92 3.71 14.16
C ALA A 90 -0.67 5.22 14.18
N PRO A 91 -1.26 5.97 15.14
CA PRO A 91 -0.94 7.38 15.27
C PRO A 91 0.50 7.56 15.73
N ARG A 92 1.15 8.63 15.24
CA ARG A 92 2.46 9.04 15.75
C ARG A 92 2.31 9.55 17.19
N PRO A 93 3.35 9.38 18.02
CA PRO A 93 3.33 10.01 19.35
C PRO A 93 3.05 11.52 19.25
N GLY A 94 2.10 12.00 20.01
CA GLY A 94 1.71 13.41 20.00
C GLY A 94 0.86 13.85 18.81
N ALA A 95 0.39 12.93 17.99
CA ALA A 95 -0.45 13.26 16.85
C ALA A 95 -1.79 13.86 17.32
N PRO A 96 -2.34 14.85 16.57
CA PRO A 96 -3.65 15.40 16.91
C PRO A 96 -4.75 14.35 16.67
N ALA A 97 -5.86 14.47 17.40
CA ALA A 97 -7.03 13.63 17.18
C ALA A 97 -7.65 13.92 15.81
N GLY A 98 -8.38 12.96 15.27
CA GLY A 98 -9.19 13.15 14.08
C GLY A 98 -8.65 12.49 12.80
N GLY A 99 -7.51 11.81 12.86
CA GLY A 99 -7.04 10.99 11.76
C GLY A 99 -7.73 9.64 11.70
N LEU A 100 -7.35 8.79 10.76
CA LEU A 100 -7.82 7.41 10.70
C LEU A 100 -7.43 6.68 12.00
N PRO A 101 -8.32 5.84 12.53
CA PRO A 101 -7.99 5.04 13.70
C PRO A 101 -6.89 4.01 13.35
N PRO A 102 -6.21 3.48 14.39
CA PRO A 102 -5.29 2.37 14.18
C PRO A 102 -5.98 1.23 13.43
N GLY A 103 -5.25 0.55 12.58
CA GLY A 103 -5.81 -0.54 11.80
C GLY A 103 -4.75 -1.34 11.09
N ARG A 104 -5.16 -2.50 10.60
CA ARG A 104 -4.33 -3.40 9.82
C ARG A 104 -4.99 -3.62 8.47
N THR A 105 -4.17 -3.71 7.46
CA THR A 105 -4.66 -3.98 6.10
C THR A 105 -3.76 -5.01 5.43
N VAL A 106 -4.30 -5.68 4.42
CA VAL A 106 -3.51 -6.50 3.50
C VAL A 106 -3.28 -5.69 2.24
N LEU A 107 -2.01 -5.46 1.92
CA LEU A 107 -1.58 -4.89 0.66
C LEU A 107 -1.26 -6.02 -0.30
N VAL A 108 -1.82 -5.97 -1.49
CA VAL A 108 -1.49 -6.91 -2.56
C VAL A 108 -0.96 -6.11 -3.73
N PHE A 109 0.28 -6.40 -4.11
CA PHE A 109 0.92 -5.76 -5.26
C PHE A 109 1.10 -6.78 -6.37
N THR A 110 0.81 -6.36 -7.59
CA THR A 110 1.22 -7.08 -8.79
C THR A 110 2.48 -6.41 -9.32
N LEU A 111 3.61 -7.10 -9.26
CA LEU A 111 4.91 -6.54 -9.64
C LEU A 111 5.36 -7.06 -10.98
N VAL A 112 5.90 -6.15 -11.78
CA VAL A 112 6.46 -6.48 -13.09
C VAL A 112 7.92 -6.05 -13.15
N ARG A 113 8.73 -6.77 -13.94
CA ARG A 113 10.10 -6.39 -14.21
C ARG A 113 10.13 -5.10 -15.01
N ALA A 114 10.93 -4.15 -14.57
CA ALA A 114 11.11 -2.87 -15.25
C ALA A 114 12.39 -2.20 -14.75
N GLU A 115 13.10 -1.52 -15.62
CA GLU A 115 14.24 -0.69 -15.25
C GLU A 115 15.33 -1.44 -14.45
N GLY A 116 15.49 -2.72 -14.71
CA GLY A 116 16.45 -3.54 -13.98
C GLY A 116 16.00 -4.00 -12.59
N GLY A 117 14.75 -3.75 -12.23
CA GLY A 117 14.17 -4.12 -10.94
C GLY A 117 12.70 -4.43 -11.06
N TRP A 118 11.91 -3.95 -10.11
CA TRP A 118 10.47 -4.21 -10.01
C TRP A 118 9.69 -2.93 -9.84
N LEU A 119 8.56 -2.82 -10.56
CA LEU A 119 7.55 -1.77 -10.36
C LEU A 119 6.21 -2.44 -10.12
N ALA A 120 5.33 -1.78 -9.40
CA ALA A 120 3.97 -2.26 -9.20
C ALA A 120 3.09 -1.83 -10.38
N ALA A 121 2.46 -2.80 -11.03
CA ALA A 121 1.48 -2.54 -12.09
C ALA A 121 0.08 -2.38 -11.51
N ALA A 122 -0.16 -2.90 -10.31
CA ALA A 122 -1.42 -2.76 -9.61
C ALA A 122 -1.19 -2.98 -8.12
N ALA A 123 -2.05 -2.39 -7.31
CA ALA A 123 -2.08 -2.69 -5.88
C ALA A 123 -3.49 -2.52 -5.34
N THR A 124 -3.82 -3.31 -4.33
CA THR A 124 -5.05 -3.16 -3.57
C THR A 124 -4.74 -3.20 -2.10
N ASN A 125 -5.48 -2.44 -1.33
CA ASN A 125 -5.31 -2.35 0.11
C ASN A 125 -6.65 -2.66 0.77
N THR A 126 -6.72 -3.80 1.48
CA THR A 126 -7.96 -4.32 2.05
C THR A 126 -7.89 -4.28 3.57
N PRO A 127 -8.81 -3.59 4.24
CA PRO A 127 -8.84 -3.60 5.70
C PRO A 127 -9.05 -5.01 6.24
N ILE A 128 -8.29 -5.35 7.28
CA ILE A 128 -8.52 -6.58 8.04
C ILE A 128 -9.60 -6.26 9.06
N ALA A 129 -10.75 -6.90 8.90
CA ALA A 129 -11.90 -6.68 9.77
C ALA A 129 -12.26 -7.96 10.51
N ALA A 130 -12.85 -7.81 11.68
CA ALA A 130 -13.39 -8.95 12.38
C ALA A 130 -14.57 -9.51 11.60
N LEU A 131 -14.62 -10.82 11.46
CA LEU A 131 -15.78 -11.48 10.87
C LEU A 131 -16.96 -11.40 11.85
N PRO A 132 -18.19 -11.49 11.35
CA PRO A 132 -19.36 -11.65 12.22
C PRO A 132 -19.19 -12.84 13.15
N THR A 133 -20.01 -12.90 14.19
CA THR A 133 -19.95 -14.01 15.14
C THR A 133 -20.14 -15.36 14.45
N ALA A 134 -19.75 -16.45 15.10
CA ALA A 134 -19.76 -17.78 14.51
C ALA A 134 -21.14 -18.18 13.94
N THR A 135 -22.23 -17.74 14.54
CA THR A 135 -23.57 -18.06 14.06
C THR A 135 -23.92 -17.38 12.76
N SER A 136 -23.30 -16.27 12.42
CA SER A 136 -23.57 -15.51 11.20
C SER A 136 -22.43 -15.59 10.20
N ALA A 137 -21.25 -16.02 10.61
CA ALA A 137 -20.04 -15.99 9.79
C ALA A 137 -19.90 -17.23 8.90
N ARG A 138 -20.59 -18.31 9.20
CA ARG A 138 -20.41 -19.57 8.49
C ARG A 138 -21.28 -19.58 7.26
N PRO A 139 -20.69 -19.74 6.10
CA PRO A 139 -21.45 -19.91 4.87
C PRO A 139 -22.16 -21.24 4.86
#